data_155f126fe941979a6ec3fa750a7701fd
#
_entry.id   155f126fe941979a6ec3fa750a7701fd
#
_cell.length_a   1.000
_cell.length_b   1.000
_cell.length_c   1.000
_cell.angle_alpha   90.00
_cell.angle_beta   90.00
_cell.angle_gamma   90.00
#
_symmetry.space_group_name_H-M   'P 1'
#
loop_
_entity.id
_entity.type
_entity.pdbx_description
1 polymer ?
#
loop_
_entity_poly.entity_id
_entity_poly.type
_entity_poly.pdbx_seq_one_letter_code
_entity_poly.pdbx_strand_id
1 'polypeptide(L)'
;MTPPTPKVTTTTTTLTMSTTAAAPLTDAADRVFPPFSLERLLRSVFTPTEGRKVCILIDLPDLDLMKDNAYLQDPAFAIQGRAHEHFYQGLHRDGVMEQLGMHGGEMYAYEMTYGSNLDLADVCVNKDGTVLSLENDIYPDYDIILCISTWSATAPLTAMAKKYNFRGATLHGVNEIILNSGLAVDYDEVSRDAEKLRLALTKADEVEIDFQLETGEILTAKLLLEGQEAQKSHGLCRGTQPDIANLPAGEVYFVPAGAEGFFPMKYEDGTLGKLTVTGGRIVLAELIEGNPETIAAHNAKLENDPMTGVLGELGFGTQVLPISYADIQDEKVLGTCHMATGRDDHLGGHLTPDLFKEHKNATHDDILFAPHKTPNFNILQVRMKRGDQHEILIENFRPSQYLLDALAAD
;
A
#
# COMPACT_ATOMS: atom_id res chain seq x y z
N MET A 1 3.28 38.13 -79.17
CA MET A 1 2.75 38.49 -77.88
C MET A 1 2.16 37.22 -77.26
N THR A 2 2.93 36.61 -76.40
CA THR A 2 2.53 35.40 -75.67
C THR A 2 1.93 35.82 -74.31
N PRO A 3 0.82 35.23 -73.85
CA PRO A 3 0.19 35.61 -72.60
C PRO A 3 0.95 35.03 -71.41
N PRO A 4 0.92 35.66 -70.20
CA PRO A 4 1.65 35.18 -69.00
C PRO A 4 0.96 34.06 -68.32
N THR A 5 1.73 33.08 -67.81
CA THR A 5 1.37 31.91 -67.05
C THR A 5 0.94 32.33 -65.61
N PRO A 6 -0.14 31.79 -65.03
CA PRO A 6 -0.51 32.11 -63.68
C PRO A 6 0.41 31.39 -62.66
N LYS A 7 0.90 32.16 -61.66
CA LYS A 7 1.62 31.63 -60.48
C LYS A 7 0.62 30.98 -59.53
N VAL A 8 0.78 29.67 -59.32
CA VAL A 8 0.09 28.95 -58.24
C VAL A 8 0.83 29.17 -56.93
N THR A 9 0.20 29.87 -56.00
CA THR A 9 0.70 30.06 -54.64
C THR A 9 0.19 28.91 -53.80
N THR A 10 1.05 27.95 -53.46
CA THR A 10 0.72 26.87 -52.54
C THR A 10 0.86 27.38 -51.11
N THR A 11 -0.27 27.59 -50.44
CA THR A 11 -0.31 27.89 -49.01
C THR A 11 -0.26 26.58 -48.25
N THR A 12 0.87 26.25 -47.64
CA THR A 12 1.04 25.12 -46.76
C THR A 12 0.49 25.52 -45.39
N THR A 13 -0.72 25.06 -45.05
CA THR A 13 -1.28 25.20 -43.72
C THR A 13 -0.70 24.08 -42.84
N THR A 14 0.23 24.44 -41.97
CA THR A 14 0.74 23.54 -40.93
C THR A 14 -0.31 23.44 -39.83
N LEU A 15 -1.03 22.34 -39.78
CA LEU A 15 -1.88 21.97 -38.64
C LEU A 15 -0.97 21.59 -37.49
N THR A 16 -0.73 22.49 -36.57
CA THR A 16 -0.23 22.17 -35.23
C THR A 16 -1.34 21.45 -34.47
N MET A 17 -1.24 20.12 -34.36
CA MET A 17 -2.01 19.37 -33.38
C MET A 17 -1.52 19.79 -32.01
N SER A 18 -2.31 20.63 -31.32
CA SER A 18 -2.18 20.84 -29.87
C SER A 18 -2.69 19.56 -29.20
N THR A 19 -1.77 18.72 -28.75
CA THR A 19 -2.09 17.66 -27.79
C THR A 19 -2.27 18.32 -26.43
N THR A 20 -3.47 18.81 -26.16
CA THR A 20 -3.87 19.08 -24.77
C THR A 20 -3.90 17.73 -24.06
N ALA A 21 -2.98 17.53 -23.12
CA ALA A 21 -3.04 16.40 -22.21
C ALA A 21 -4.46 16.34 -21.58
N ALA A 22 -5.08 15.17 -21.57
CA ALA A 22 -6.36 15.00 -20.93
C ALA A 22 -6.22 15.33 -19.43
N ALA A 23 -7.21 16.03 -18.86
CA ALA A 23 -7.22 16.28 -17.43
C ALA A 23 -7.19 14.94 -16.66
N PRO A 24 -6.44 14.84 -15.55
CA PRO A 24 -6.38 13.62 -14.79
C PRO A 24 -7.77 13.23 -14.26
N LEU A 25 -8.07 11.91 -14.29
CA LEU A 25 -9.30 11.37 -13.72
C LEU A 25 -9.28 11.58 -12.21
N THR A 26 -10.41 11.96 -11.64
CA THR A 26 -10.57 12.16 -10.20
C THR A 26 -11.69 11.30 -9.60
N ASP A 27 -12.44 10.57 -10.45
CA ASP A 27 -13.53 9.68 -10.04
C ASP A 27 -13.30 8.29 -10.62
N ALA A 28 -13.30 7.28 -9.75
CA ALA A 28 -13.15 5.89 -10.15
C ALA A 28 -14.32 5.37 -11.02
N ALA A 29 -15.49 6.01 -10.96
CA ALA A 29 -16.63 5.67 -11.82
C ALA A 29 -16.35 5.92 -13.30
N ASP A 30 -15.43 6.82 -13.62
CA ASP A 30 -15.01 7.14 -15.00
C ASP A 30 -13.89 6.21 -15.51
N ARG A 31 -13.31 5.37 -14.64
CA ARG A 31 -12.21 4.46 -14.99
C ARG A 31 -12.72 3.07 -15.33
N VAL A 32 -12.35 2.57 -16.49
CA VAL A 32 -12.63 1.19 -16.91
C VAL A 32 -11.43 0.32 -16.61
N PHE A 33 -11.62 -0.69 -15.77
CA PHE A 33 -10.59 -1.67 -15.46
C PHE A 33 -10.74 -2.89 -16.35
N PRO A 34 -9.65 -3.43 -16.91
CA PRO A 34 -9.70 -4.70 -17.61
C PRO A 34 -9.94 -5.84 -16.61
N PRO A 35 -10.48 -7.00 -17.04
CA PRO A 35 -10.58 -8.18 -16.17
C PRO A 35 -9.22 -8.55 -15.54
N PHE A 36 -9.25 -9.10 -14.33
CA PHE A 36 -8.04 -9.60 -13.70
C PHE A 36 -7.31 -10.63 -14.59
N SER A 37 -5.99 -10.51 -14.66
CA SER A 37 -5.11 -11.44 -15.35
C SER A 37 -3.82 -11.60 -14.56
N LEU A 38 -3.58 -12.80 -14.04
CA LEU A 38 -2.37 -13.11 -13.31
C LEU A 38 -1.11 -12.97 -14.18
N GLU A 39 -1.19 -13.41 -15.47
CA GLU A 39 -0.09 -13.23 -16.41
C GLU A 39 0.30 -11.76 -16.56
N ARG A 40 -0.68 -10.89 -16.78
CA ARG A 40 -0.45 -9.44 -16.92
C ARG A 40 0.15 -8.86 -15.64
N LEU A 41 -0.41 -9.21 -14.47
CA LEU A 41 0.10 -8.76 -13.17
C LEU A 41 1.57 -9.15 -12.99
N LEU A 42 1.92 -10.43 -13.16
CA LEU A 42 3.28 -10.91 -12.97
C LEU A 42 4.25 -10.32 -14.00
N ARG A 43 3.82 -10.16 -15.24
CA ARG A 43 4.61 -9.53 -16.29
C ARG A 43 4.89 -8.07 -16.00
N SER A 44 3.87 -7.33 -15.57
CA SER A 44 3.99 -5.90 -15.22
C SER A 44 4.88 -5.70 -13.99
N VAL A 45 4.60 -6.43 -12.90
CA VAL A 45 5.32 -6.28 -11.64
C VAL A 45 6.76 -6.77 -11.71
N PHE A 46 7.00 -7.97 -12.22
CA PHE A 46 8.31 -8.65 -12.11
C PHE A 46 9.12 -8.65 -13.39
N THR A 47 8.49 -8.52 -14.57
CA THR A 47 9.16 -8.75 -15.86
C THR A 47 10.04 -10.01 -15.78
N PRO A 48 9.45 -11.19 -15.50
CA PRO A 48 10.22 -12.37 -15.19
C PRO A 48 11.06 -12.79 -16.41
N THR A 49 12.26 -13.30 -16.13
CA THR A 49 13.14 -13.89 -17.14
C THR A 49 12.99 -15.41 -17.12
N GLU A 50 13.43 -16.07 -18.19
CA GLU A 50 13.36 -17.52 -18.30
C GLU A 50 14.01 -18.23 -17.11
N GLY A 51 13.38 -19.32 -16.65
CA GLY A 51 13.86 -20.20 -15.58
C GLY A 51 13.60 -19.69 -14.16
N ARG A 52 12.74 -18.68 -13.96
CA ARG A 52 12.42 -18.22 -12.60
C ARG A 52 11.45 -19.15 -11.90
N LYS A 53 11.77 -19.49 -10.65
CA LYS A 53 10.94 -20.35 -9.80
C LYS A 53 10.04 -19.49 -8.91
N VAL A 54 8.72 -19.78 -8.92
CA VAL A 54 7.71 -19.05 -8.14
C VAL A 54 7.01 -19.95 -7.15
N CYS A 55 6.69 -19.41 -5.95
CA CYS A 55 5.74 -20.03 -5.03
C CYS A 55 4.73 -19.03 -4.48
N ILE A 56 3.73 -19.58 -3.79
CA ILE A 56 2.68 -18.84 -3.11
C ILE A 56 2.74 -19.16 -1.62
N LEU A 57 2.69 -18.11 -0.79
CA LEU A 57 2.52 -18.23 0.66
C LEU A 57 1.12 -17.73 1.03
N ILE A 58 0.45 -18.44 1.92
CA ILE A 58 -0.79 -18.04 2.58
C ILE A 58 -0.66 -18.19 4.08
N ASP A 59 -1.45 -17.44 4.84
CA ASP A 59 -1.53 -17.57 6.30
C ASP A 59 -2.73 -18.43 6.71
N LEU A 60 -2.57 -19.31 7.68
CA LEU A 60 -3.65 -20.08 8.28
C LEU A 60 -3.53 -20.10 9.82
N PRO A 61 -4.63 -20.04 10.57
CA PRO A 61 -4.59 -20.12 12.04
C PRO A 61 -4.18 -21.50 12.56
N ASP A 62 -4.36 -22.53 11.76
CA ASP A 62 -4.00 -23.92 12.01
C ASP A 62 -3.43 -24.52 10.71
N LEU A 63 -2.19 -24.95 10.75
CA LEU A 63 -1.49 -25.48 9.59
C LEU A 63 -2.05 -26.82 9.08
N ASP A 64 -2.75 -27.57 9.91
CA ASP A 64 -3.43 -28.81 9.51
C ASP A 64 -4.52 -28.57 8.46
N LEU A 65 -5.06 -27.33 8.41
CA LEU A 65 -6.04 -26.92 7.40
C LEU A 65 -5.47 -26.85 5.97
N MET A 66 -4.14 -26.81 5.82
CA MET A 66 -3.50 -26.83 4.51
C MET A 66 -3.61 -28.20 3.84
N LYS A 67 -3.66 -29.27 4.63
CA LYS A 67 -3.75 -30.63 4.11
C LYS A 67 -5.02 -30.82 3.28
N ASP A 68 -4.83 -31.34 2.07
CA ASP A 68 -5.89 -31.53 1.09
C ASP A 68 -6.70 -30.24 0.80
N ASN A 69 -6.11 -29.07 1.10
CA ASN A 69 -6.74 -27.74 1.01
C ASN A 69 -8.07 -27.66 1.82
N ALA A 70 -8.10 -28.22 3.02
CA ALA A 70 -9.31 -28.27 3.86
C ALA A 70 -9.87 -26.88 4.18
N TYR A 71 -9.01 -25.84 4.25
CA TYR A 71 -9.43 -24.43 4.44
C TYR A 71 -10.43 -23.94 3.38
N LEU A 72 -10.46 -24.52 2.18
CA LEU A 72 -11.41 -24.13 1.13
C LEU A 72 -12.87 -24.44 1.47
N GLN A 73 -13.12 -25.27 2.49
CA GLN A 73 -14.47 -25.62 2.92
C GLN A 73 -15.09 -24.61 3.86
N ASP A 74 -14.28 -23.68 4.40
CA ASP A 74 -14.72 -22.65 5.34
C ASP A 74 -14.66 -21.24 4.70
N PRO A 75 -15.81 -20.56 4.54
CA PRO A 75 -15.87 -19.20 3.99
C PRO A 75 -15.10 -18.15 4.80
N ALA A 76 -14.72 -18.43 6.03
CA ALA A 76 -13.86 -17.56 6.84
C ALA A 76 -12.48 -17.36 6.18
N PHE A 77 -12.02 -18.32 5.37
CA PHE A 77 -10.76 -18.25 4.62
C PHE A 77 -10.93 -17.73 3.18
N ALA A 78 -11.80 -16.75 2.99
CA ALA A 78 -12.09 -16.20 1.67
C ALA A 78 -10.85 -15.62 0.96
N ILE A 79 -9.88 -15.03 1.70
CA ILE A 79 -8.64 -14.50 1.17
C ILE A 79 -7.77 -15.65 0.63
N GLN A 80 -7.58 -16.69 1.44
CA GLN A 80 -6.82 -17.89 1.07
C GLN A 80 -7.51 -18.67 -0.07
N GLY A 81 -8.85 -18.66 -0.10
CA GLY A 81 -9.65 -19.20 -1.21
C GLY A 81 -9.35 -18.47 -2.52
N ARG A 82 -9.27 -17.13 -2.50
CA ARG A 82 -8.87 -16.33 -3.67
C ARG A 82 -7.41 -16.55 -4.05
N ALA A 83 -6.52 -16.73 -3.08
CA ALA A 83 -5.13 -17.11 -3.34
C ALA A 83 -5.06 -18.44 -4.12
N HIS A 84 -5.86 -19.41 -3.71
CA HIS A 84 -5.95 -20.69 -4.41
C HIS A 84 -6.55 -20.53 -5.80
N GLU A 85 -7.69 -19.87 -5.96
CA GLU A 85 -8.42 -19.77 -7.22
C GLU A 85 -7.68 -18.94 -8.26
N HIS A 86 -7.25 -17.71 -7.89
CA HIS A 86 -6.72 -16.74 -8.85
C HIS A 86 -5.20 -16.82 -9.01
N PHE A 87 -4.47 -17.28 -8.00
CA PHE A 87 -3.01 -17.35 -8.05
C PHE A 87 -2.53 -18.78 -8.22
N TYR A 88 -2.84 -19.71 -7.31
CA TYR A 88 -2.37 -21.10 -7.44
C TYR A 88 -2.91 -21.77 -8.71
N GLN A 89 -4.24 -21.83 -8.87
CA GLN A 89 -4.82 -22.36 -10.10
C GLN A 89 -4.48 -21.48 -11.32
N GLY A 90 -4.37 -20.16 -11.13
CA GLY A 90 -3.99 -19.22 -12.18
C GLY A 90 -2.63 -19.50 -12.78
N LEU A 91 -1.61 -19.84 -11.97
CA LEU A 91 -0.29 -20.23 -12.45
C LEU A 91 -0.35 -21.53 -13.28
N HIS A 92 -1.24 -22.46 -12.94
CA HIS A 92 -1.36 -23.77 -13.59
C HIS A 92 -2.34 -23.82 -14.78
N ARG A 93 -3.07 -22.70 -15.05
CA ARG A 93 -4.00 -22.61 -16.18
C ARG A 93 -3.32 -22.06 -17.43
N ASP A 94 -3.81 -22.47 -18.58
CA ASP A 94 -3.58 -21.84 -19.89
C ASP A 94 -2.11 -21.59 -20.26
N GLY A 95 -1.18 -22.33 -19.64
CA GLY A 95 0.25 -22.20 -19.88
C GLY A 95 0.85 -20.89 -19.40
N VAL A 96 0.26 -20.24 -18.38
CA VAL A 96 0.74 -18.96 -17.82
C VAL A 96 2.20 -19.01 -17.41
N MET A 97 2.63 -20.04 -16.68
CA MET A 97 4.03 -20.19 -16.29
C MET A 97 4.96 -20.33 -17.50
N GLU A 98 4.57 -21.12 -18.52
CA GLU A 98 5.36 -21.29 -19.75
C GLU A 98 5.48 -19.96 -20.51
N GLN A 99 4.37 -19.18 -20.63
CA GLN A 99 4.37 -17.87 -21.28
C GLN A 99 5.23 -16.85 -20.56
N LEU A 100 5.40 -16.98 -19.24
CA LEU A 100 6.23 -16.12 -18.40
C LEU A 100 7.68 -16.64 -18.28
N GLY A 101 8.01 -17.82 -18.84
CA GLY A 101 9.29 -18.48 -18.65
C GLY A 101 9.54 -18.90 -17.20
N MET A 102 8.48 -19.16 -16.44
CA MET A 102 8.53 -19.51 -15.01
C MET A 102 8.26 -21.00 -14.79
N HIS A 103 8.62 -21.49 -13.60
CA HIS A 103 8.31 -22.83 -13.14
C HIS A 103 8.04 -22.85 -11.63
N GLY A 104 7.67 -24.01 -11.06
CA GLY A 104 7.26 -24.14 -9.67
C GLY A 104 5.75 -24.00 -9.53
N GLY A 105 5.28 -23.01 -8.80
CA GLY A 105 3.87 -22.73 -8.58
C GLY A 105 3.29 -23.45 -7.37
N GLU A 106 4.15 -23.99 -6.49
CA GLU A 106 3.73 -24.61 -5.23
C GLU A 106 3.13 -23.57 -4.28
N MET A 107 2.21 -24.06 -3.43
CA MET A 107 1.59 -23.25 -2.39
C MET A 107 1.92 -23.81 -1.02
N TYR A 108 2.28 -22.94 -0.09
CA TYR A 108 2.59 -23.25 1.30
C TYR A 108 1.79 -22.36 2.24
N ALA A 109 1.44 -22.89 3.42
CA ALA A 109 0.82 -22.12 4.48
C ALA A 109 1.80 -21.95 5.64
N TYR A 110 1.87 -20.74 6.18
CA TYR A 110 2.53 -20.40 7.43
C TYR A 110 1.48 -20.04 8.50
N GLU A 111 1.88 -20.07 9.78
CA GLU A 111 0.99 -19.74 10.89
C GLU A 111 0.63 -18.25 10.89
N MET A 112 -0.67 -17.93 10.97
CA MET A 112 -1.19 -16.56 10.99
C MET A 112 -0.60 -15.76 12.16
N THR A 113 -0.15 -14.53 11.86
CA THR A 113 0.54 -13.69 12.85
C THR A 113 -0.39 -12.91 13.77
N TYR A 114 -1.65 -12.72 13.38
CA TYR A 114 -2.64 -11.88 14.07
C TYR A 114 -2.21 -10.42 14.27
N GLY A 115 -1.30 -9.93 13.44
CA GLY A 115 -0.84 -8.55 13.42
C GLY A 115 -0.07 -8.23 12.14
N SER A 116 -0.26 -7.02 11.61
CA SER A 116 0.40 -6.57 10.38
C SER A 116 1.91 -6.41 10.60
N ASN A 117 2.66 -6.95 9.65
CA ASN A 117 4.11 -6.82 9.58
C ASN A 117 4.90 -7.45 10.73
N LEU A 118 4.29 -8.37 11.49
CA LEU A 118 4.99 -9.23 12.43
C LEU A 118 5.87 -10.25 11.72
N ASP A 119 6.98 -10.64 12.36
CA ASP A 119 7.87 -11.65 11.81
C ASP A 119 7.16 -13.01 11.71
N LEU A 120 7.43 -13.73 10.63
CA LEU A 120 6.84 -15.04 10.36
C LEU A 120 7.60 -16.14 11.12
N ALA A 121 6.86 -17.10 11.66
CA ALA A 121 7.47 -18.34 12.17
C ALA A 121 8.14 -19.11 11.02
N ASP A 122 9.28 -19.74 11.28
CA ASP A 122 10.04 -20.46 10.26
C ASP A 122 9.34 -21.72 9.72
N VAL A 123 8.21 -22.13 10.30
CA VAL A 123 7.47 -23.34 9.94
C VAL A 123 6.42 -23.04 8.89
N CYS A 124 6.39 -23.82 7.82
CA CYS A 124 5.28 -23.85 6.86
C CYS A 124 4.93 -25.30 6.46
N VAL A 125 3.78 -25.46 5.83
CA VAL A 125 3.30 -26.77 5.34
C VAL A 125 2.80 -26.69 3.90
N ASN A 126 2.96 -27.77 3.15
CA ASN A 126 2.37 -27.93 1.83
C ASN A 126 1.00 -28.66 1.90
N LYS A 127 0.32 -28.78 0.77
CA LYS A 127 -0.99 -29.45 0.66
C LYS A 127 -1.00 -30.94 1.10
N ASP A 128 0.16 -31.60 1.15
CA ASP A 128 0.26 -32.98 1.58
C ASP A 128 0.47 -33.09 3.10
N GLY A 129 0.56 -31.95 3.80
CA GLY A 129 0.85 -31.87 5.23
C GLY A 129 2.34 -32.02 5.57
N THR A 130 3.22 -31.91 4.59
CA THR A 130 4.67 -31.96 4.82
C THR A 130 5.11 -30.65 5.47
N VAL A 131 5.77 -30.75 6.62
CA VAL A 131 6.33 -29.63 7.35
C VAL A 131 7.68 -29.25 6.75
N LEU A 132 7.88 -27.95 6.49
CA LEU A 132 9.05 -27.35 5.87
C LEU A 132 9.47 -26.10 6.66
N SER A 133 10.71 -25.64 6.43
CA SER A 133 11.23 -24.37 6.96
C SER A 133 11.16 -23.30 5.87
N LEU A 134 10.62 -22.13 6.20
CA LEU A 134 10.68 -20.98 5.30
C LEU A 134 12.12 -20.59 4.98
N GLU A 135 13.00 -20.58 5.99
CA GLU A 135 14.39 -20.12 5.86
C GLU A 135 15.30 -21.14 5.18
N ASN A 136 15.06 -22.44 5.34
CA ASN A 136 15.94 -23.47 4.82
C ASN A 136 15.44 -24.10 3.52
N ASP A 137 14.09 -24.18 3.34
CA ASP A 137 13.51 -24.94 2.23
C ASP A 137 12.80 -24.02 1.21
N ILE A 138 12.27 -22.84 1.63
CA ILE A 138 11.46 -21.99 0.75
C ILE A 138 12.25 -20.79 0.25
N TYR A 139 12.70 -19.89 1.13
CA TYR A 139 13.35 -18.65 0.71
C TYR A 139 14.59 -18.84 -0.18
N PRO A 140 15.45 -19.85 0.06
CA PRO A 140 16.62 -20.10 -0.80
C PRO A 140 16.30 -20.74 -2.15
N ASP A 141 15.11 -21.38 -2.28
CA ASP A 141 14.77 -22.22 -3.44
C ASP A 141 13.89 -21.50 -4.47
N TYR A 142 13.34 -20.31 -4.12
CA TYR A 142 12.43 -19.58 -4.99
C TYR A 142 12.98 -18.19 -5.35
N ASP A 143 12.83 -17.82 -6.64
CA ASP A 143 13.21 -16.49 -7.14
C ASP A 143 12.12 -15.44 -6.90
N ILE A 144 10.85 -15.88 -6.90
CA ILE A 144 9.67 -15.01 -6.73
C ILE A 144 8.71 -15.67 -5.72
N ILE A 145 8.34 -14.90 -4.69
CA ILE A 145 7.40 -15.32 -3.66
C ILE A 145 6.18 -14.40 -3.66
N LEU A 146 5.00 -14.98 -3.85
CA LEU A 146 3.72 -14.27 -3.77
C LEU A 146 3.08 -14.60 -2.42
N CYS A 147 2.95 -13.63 -1.54
CA CYS A 147 2.31 -13.83 -0.24
C CYS A 147 0.91 -13.21 -0.24
N ILE A 148 -0.12 -14.04 -0.25
CA ILE A 148 -1.52 -13.63 -0.21
C ILE A 148 -2.09 -14.02 1.16
N SER A 149 -2.31 -13.04 2.02
CA SER A 149 -2.53 -13.28 3.44
C SER A 149 -3.63 -12.40 4.03
N THR A 150 -4.05 -12.72 5.24
CA THR A 150 -4.96 -11.91 6.03
C THR A 150 -4.24 -10.67 6.56
N TRP A 151 -3.04 -10.87 7.12
CA TRP A 151 -2.20 -9.82 7.68
C TRP A 151 -1.03 -9.50 6.77
N SER A 152 -0.63 -8.23 6.71
CA SER A 152 0.54 -7.83 5.91
C SER A 152 1.81 -8.56 6.37
N ALA A 153 2.56 -9.08 5.40
CA ALA A 153 3.88 -9.69 5.60
C ALA A 153 4.98 -8.89 4.89
N THR A 154 4.75 -7.63 4.56
CA THR A 154 5.68 -6.81 3.76
C THR A 154 7.01 -6.61 4.46
N ALA A 155 7.00 -6.20 5.74
CA ALA A 155 8.22 -5.96 6.50
C ALA A 155 9.08 -7.23 6.68
N PRO A 156 8.54 -8.36 7.20
CA PRO A 156 9.33 -9.56 7.37
C PRO A 156 9.84 -10.12 6.03
N LEU A 157 9.02 -10.13 4.98
CA LEU A 157 9.47 -10.62 3.67
C LEU A 157 10.51 -9.69 3.02
N THR A 158 10.44 -8.37 3.23
CA THR A 158 11.48 -7.44 2.80
C THR A 158 12.84 -7.75 3.44
N ALA A 159 12.86 -8.08 4.73
CA ALA A 159 14.07 -8.50 5.42
C ALA A 159 14.60 -9.85 4.88
N MET A 160 13.71 -10.83 4.69
CA MET A 160 14.08 -12.15 4.16
C MET A 160 14.48 -12.09 2.69
N ALA A 161 13.85 -11.26 1.87
CA ALA A 161 14.26 -11.05 0.47
C ALA A 161 15.71 -10.58 0.38
N LYS A 162 16.11 -9.62 1.20
CA LYS A 162 17.50 -9.14 1.28
C LYS A 162 18.48 -10.22 1.75
N LYS A 163 18.05 -11.06 2.71
CA LYS A 163 18.89 -12.14 3.28
C LYS A 163 19.08 -13.31 2.30
N TYR A 164 18.03 -13.69 1.57
CA TYR A 164 17.99 -14.89 0.70
C TYR A 164 18.02 -14.58 -0.79
N ASN A 165 18.02 -13.30 -1.18
CA ASN A 165 18.11 -12.82 -2.56
C ASN A 165 16.97 -13.27 -3.47
N PHE A 166 15.73 -13.14 -2.99
CA PHE A 166 14.53 -13.33 -3.81
C PHE A 166 13.78 -12.00 -4.00
N ARG A 167 12.81 -12.01 -4.91
CA ARG A 167 11.83 -10.94 -5.09
C ARG A 167 10.45 -11.45 -4.72
N GLY A 168 9.51 -10.56 -4.42
CA GLY A 168 8.18 -11.01 -4.12
C GLY A 168 7.14 -9.91 -4.16
N ALA A 169 5.91 -10.32 -3.88
CA ALA A 169 4.81 -9.40 -3.65
C ALA A 169 3.96 -9.87 -2.46
N THR A 170 3.53 -8.91 -1.66
CA THR A 170 2.55 -9.12 -0.60
C THR A 170 1.20 -8.54 -1.01
N LEU A 171 0.14 -9.31 -0.80
CA LEU A 171 -1.22 -9.00 -1.20
C LEU A 171 -2.17 -9.40 -0.05
N HIS A 172 -2.22 -8.57 1.00
CA HIS A 172 -3.11 -8.89 2.12
C HIS A 172 -4.54 -8.37 1.88
N GLY A 173 -5.51 -8.99 2.49
CA GLY A 173 -6.90 -8.55 2.42
C GLY A 173 -7.55 -8.60 1.03
N VAL A 174 -7.01 -9.37 0.08
CA VAL A 174 -7.52 -9.43 -1.31
C VAL A 174 -8.99 -9.82 -1.36
N ASN A 175 -9.78 -9.02 -2.09
CA ASN A 175 -11.20 -9.25 -2.37
C ASN A 175 -11.50 -9.04 -3.86
N GLU A 176 -12.77 -9.25 -4.26
CA GLU A 176 -13.19 -9.17 -5.67
C GLU A 176 -13.02 -7.76 -6.26
N ILE A 177 -13.19 -6.71 -5.47
CA ILE A 177 -13.01 -5.33 -5.93
C ILE A 177 -11.53 -5.09 -6.23
N ILE A 178 -10.65 -5.52 -5.33
CA ILE A 178 -9.20 -5.41 -5.50
C ILE A 178 -8.72 -6.17 -6.74
N LEU A 179 -9.15 -7.41 -6.93
CA LEU A 179 -8.81 -8.21 -8.12
C LEU A 179 -9.17 -7.49 -9.41
N ASN A 180 -10.37 -6.90 -9.47
CA ASN A 180 -10.89 -6.27 -10.68
C ASN A 180 -10.62 -4.76 -10.77
N SER A 181 -9.78 -4.21 -9.90
CA SER A 181 -9.35 -2.80 -9.94
C SER A 181 -7.87 -2.64 -9.64
N GLY A 182 -7.45 -2.56 -8.38
CA GLY A 182 -6.05 -2.29 -8.00
C GLY A 182 -5.05 -3.33 -8.50
N LEU A 183 -5.43 -4.60 -8.67
CA LEU A 183 -4.59 -5.63 -9.29
C LEU A 183 -4.77 -5.75 -10.81
N ALA A 184 -5.69 -4.99 -11.38
CA ALA A 184 -5.97 -4.98 -12.82
C ALA A 184 -5.36 -3.77 -13.57
N VAL A 185 -4.72 -2.84 -12.85
CA VAL A 185 -4.09 -1.64 -13.42
C VAL A 185 -2.77 -1.96 -14.16
N ASP A 186 -2.30 -0.99 -14.92
CA ASP A 186 -0.95 -1.00 -15.48
C ASP A 186 0.04 -0.43 -14.45
N TYR A 187 0.95 -1.26 -13.92
CA TYR A 187 1.91 -0.84 -12.91
C TYR A 187 3.01 0.09 -13.43
N ASP A 188 3.24 0.17 -14.74
CA ASP A 188 4.08 1.22 -15.32
C ASP A 188 3.40 2.60 -15.19
N GLU A 189 2.07 2.66 -15.36
CA GLU A 189 1.27 3.85 -15.15
C GLU A 189 1.25 4.24 -13.66
N VAL A 190 0.95 3.29 -12.77
CA VAL A 190 1.01 3.49 -11.31
C VAL A 190 2.35 4.04 -10.87
N SER A 191 3.45 3.48 -11.39
CA SER A 191 4.80 3.93 -11.05
C SER A 191 5.11 5.35 -11.55
N ARG A 192 4.61 5.73 -12.73
CA ARG A 192 4.77 7.10 -13.26
C ARG A 192 4.01 8.11 -12.42
N ASP A 193 2.76 7.82 -12.08
CA ASP A 193 1.92 8.71 -11.28
C ASP A 193 2.48 8.87 -9.86
N ALA A 194 2.90 7.77 -9.23
CA ALA A 194 3.57 7.82 -7.95
C ALA A 194 4.87 8.63 -8.00
N GLU A 195 5.67 8.54 -9.10
CA GLU A 195 6.88 9.35 -9.24
C GLU A 195 6.58 10.83 -9.39
N LYS A 196 5.55 11.22 -10.15
CA LYS A 196 5.13 12.61 -10.30
C LYS A 196 4.75 13.22 -8.94
N LEU A 197 3.94 12.50 -8.15
CA LEU A 197 3.58 12.95 -6.82
C LEU A 197 4.76 12.91 -5.85
N ARG A 198 5.63 11.91 -5.93
CA ARG A 198 6.86 11.86 -5.13
C ARG A 198 7.72 13.11 -5.34
N LEU A 199 7.90 13.52 -6.59
CA LEU A 199 8.66 14.74 -6.93
C LEU A 199 7.96 16.01 -6.44
N ALA A 200 6.63 16.04 -6.49
CA ALA A 200 5.84 17.16 -5.97
C ALA A 200 5.94 17.32 -4.45
N LEU A 201 6.01 16.18 -3.71
CA LEU A 201 6.03 16.18 -2.26
C LEU A 201 7.45 16.18 -1.65
N THR A 202 8.45 15.72 -2.40
CA THR A 202 9.84 15.60 -1.90
C THR A 202 10.38 16.92 -1.36
N LYS A 203 11.26 16.85 -0.33
CA LYS A 203 11.85 18.00 0.37
C LYS A 203 10.84 18.90 1.10
N ALA A 204 9.69 18.34 1.49
CA ALA A 204 8.80 19.00 2.43
C ALA A 204 9.48 19.11 3.81
N ASP A 205 9.31 20.24 4.48
CA ASP A 205 9.80 20.44 5.85
C ASP A 205 8.82 19.86 6.86
N GLU A 206 7.54 20.07 6.62
CA GLU A 206 6.45 19.60 7.48
C GLU A 206 5.14 19.40 6.70
N VAL A 207 4.27 18.57 7.24
CA VAL A 207 2.87 18.43 6.82
C VAL A 207 1.97 18.65 8.03
N GLU A 208 0.95 19.49 7.87
CA GLU A 208 -0.12 19.69 8.84
C GLU A 208 -1.43 19.13 8.32
N ILE A 209 -2.15 18.39 9.18
CA ILE A 209 -3.46 17.81 8.85
C ILE A 209 -4.47 18.35 9.84
N ASP A 210 -5.50 19.04 9.32
CA ASP A 210 -6.65 19.51 10.09
C ASP A 210 -7.81 18.53 9.96
N PHE A 211 -8.24 17.99 11.08
CA PHE A 211 -9.39 17.11 11.19
C PHE A 211 -10.56 17.87 11.83
N GLN A 212 -11.70 17.90 11.16
CA GLN A 212 -12.91 18.51 11.69
C GLN A 212 -13.86 17.45 12.21
N LEU A 213 -14.12 17.47 13.51
CA LEU A 213 -15.11 16.61 14.15
C LEU A 213 -16.54 17.07 13.84
N GLU A 214 -17.54 16.21 14.01
CA GLU A 214 -18.98 16.58 13.87
C GLU A 214 -19.39 17.73 14.80
N THR A 215 -18.72 17.89 15.94
CA THR A 215 -18.92 19.03 16.87
C THR A 215 -18.48 20.36 16.30
N GLY A 216 -17.72 20.36 15.21
CA GLY A 216 -17.04 21.54 14.65
C GLY A 216 -15.67 21.82 15.26
N GLU A 217 -15.22 21.06 16.27
CA GLU A 217 -13.87 21.14 16.80
C GLU A 217 -12.86 20.71 15.73
N ILE A 218 -11.74 21.44 15.65
CA ILE A 218 -10.63 21.11 14.74
C ILE A 218 -9.47 20.58 15.57
N LEU A 219 -9.01 19.39 15.21
CA LEU A 219 -7.79 18.77 15.72
C LEU A 219 -6.71 18.91 14.65
N THR A 220 -5.51 19.33 15.03
CA THR A 220 -4.39 19.48 14.09
C THR A 220 -3.24 18.58 14.50
N ALA A 221 -2.79 17.73 13.58
CA ALA A 221 -1.54 17.00 13.68
C ALA A 221 -0.49 17.64 12.77
N LYS A 222 0.72 17.80 13.29
CA LYS A 222 1.88 18.29 12.56
C LYS A 222 2.93 17.20 12.52
N LEU A 223 3.42 16.86 11.32
CA LEU A 223 4.46 15.87 11.09
C LEU A 223 5.70 16.59 10.52
N LEU A 224 6.84 16.39 11.15
CA LEU A 224 8.11 16.96 10.74
C LEU A 224 8.80 16.04 9.76
N LEU A 225 9.17 16.55 8.59
CA LEU A 225 9.77 15.79 7.49
C LEU A 225 11.22 16.21 7.22
N GLU A 226 11.65 17.35 7.75
CA GLU A 226 13.03 17.86 7.72
C GLU A 226 13.67 17.91 6.31
N GLY A 227 12.86 18.12 5.27
CA GLY A 227 13.34 18.22 3.89
C GLY A 227 13.79 16.89 3.27
N GLN A 228 13.35 15.76 3.83
CA GLN A 228 13.68 14.44 3.29
C GLN A 228 13.10 14.20 1.90
N GLU A 229 13.69 13.26 1.16
CA GLU A 229 13.12 12.75 -0.09
C GLU A 229 11.90 11.89 0.22
N ALA A 230 10.78 12.17 -0.44
CA ALA A 230 9.62 11.29 -0.39
C ALA A 230 9.95 9.92 -1.00
N GLN A 231 9.38 8.88 -0.44
CA GLN A 231 9.45 7.51 -0.96
C GLN A 231 8.18 7.17 -1.73
N LYS A 232 8.19 6.09 -2.51
CA LYS A 232 7.00 5.61 -3.20
C LYS A 232 6.89 4.10 -3.15
N SER A 233 5.67 3.60 -2.97
CA SER A 233 5.28 2.22 -3.20
C SER A 233 4.57 2.16 -4.55
N HIS A 234 5.24 1.59 -5.56
CA HIS A 234 4.83 1.73 -6.96
C HIS A 234 4.56 0.39 -7.67
N GLY A 235 4.71 -0.71 -6.96
CA GLY A 235 4.36 -2.04 -7.42
C GLY A 235 5.32 -2.68 -8.44
N LEU A 236 6.40 -2.01 -8.87
CA LEU A 236 7.39 -2.63 -9.74
C LEU A 236 8.48 -3.28 -8.90
N CYS A 237 8.67 -4.58 -9.10
CA CYS A 237 9.70 -5.40 -8.45
C CYS A 237 10.55 -6.09 -9.53
N ARG A 238 11.19 -5.30 -10.38
CA ARG A 238 11.91 -5.74 -11.59
C ARG A 238 13.41 -5.84 -11.35
N GLY A 239 14.08 -6.52 -12.27
CA GLY A 239 15.55 -6.67 -12.23
C GLY A 239 15.99 -7.86 -11.40
N THR A 240 17.17 -7.75 -10.78
CA THR A 240 17.81 -8.85 -10.01
C THR A 240 18.02 -8.52 -8.54
N GLN A 241 17.73 -7.29 -8.14
CA GLN A 241 17.87 -6.89 -6.73
C GLN A 241 16.72 -7.48 -5.91
N PRO A 242 17.00 -7.96 -4.70
CA PRO A 242 15.95 -8.42 -3.79
C PRO A 242 15.02 -7.26 -3.41
N ASP A 243 13.73 -7.51 -3.54
CA ASP A 243 12.71 -6.49 -3.24
C ASP A 243 11.34 -7.13 -3.03
N ILE A 244 10.45 -6.45 -2.32
CA ILE A 244 9.06 -6.86 -2.10
C ILE A 244 8.13 -5.71 -2.52
N ALA A 245 7.24 -6.01 -3.48
CA ALA A 245 6.16 -5.12 -3.83
C ALA A 245 4.96 -5.32 -2.91
N ASN A 246 4.42 -4.25 -2.33
CA ASN A 246 3.12 -4.28 -1.65
C ASN A 246 2.02 -3.98 -2.69
N LEU A 247 1.08 -4.90 -2.90
CA LEU A 247 0.05 -4.81 -3.94
C LEU A 247 -1.37 -4.93 -3.37
N PRO A 248 -2.32 -4.09 -3.84
CA PRO A 248 -2.19 -3.02 -4.85
C PRO A 248 -1.23 -1.92 -4.40
N ALA A 249 -0.52 -1.32 -5.34
CA ALA A 249 0.42 -0.25 -5.09
C ALA A 249 -0.11 1.11 -5.56
N GLY A 250 0.61 2.15 -5.24
CA GLY A 250 0.30 3.51 -5.66
C GLY A 250 0.16 4.48 -4.50
N GLU A 251 1.27 4.70 -3.78
CA GLU A 251 1.36 5.71 -2.74
C GLU A 251 2.70 6.43 -2.75
N VAL A 252 2.71 7.59 -2.12
CA VAL A 252 3.91 8.33 -1.76
C VAL A 252 3.91 8.48 -0.26
N TYR A 253 5.04 8.19 0.38
CA TYR A 253 5.12 8.21 1.83
C TYR A 253 6.41 8.82 2.35
N PHE A 254 6.39 9.13 3.65
CA PHE A 254 7.52 9.61 4.44
C PHE A 254 7.58 8.83 5.75
N VAL A 255 8.78 8.70 6.31
CA VAL A 255 8.97 8.33 7.71
C VAL A 255 9.18 9.64 8.49
N PRO A 256 8.21 10.09 9.31
CA PRO A 256 8.32 11.38 9.99
C PRO A 256 9.52 11.42 10.96
N ALA A 257 10.29 12.51 10.92
CA ALA A 257 11.37 12.75 11.89
C ALA A 257 10.84 13.15 13.28
N GLY A 258 9.57 13.56 13.35
CA GLY A 258 8.87 13.91 14.57
C GLY A 258 7.42 14.28 14.27
N ALA A 259 6.62 14.41 15.33
CA ALA A 259 5.24 14.84 15.20
C ALA A 259 4.73 15.43 16.52
N GLU A 260 3.78 16.36 16.41
CA GLU A 260 3.12 17.05 17.52
C GLU A 260 1.63 17.30 17.22
N GLY A 261 0.82 17.46 18.25
CA GLY A 261 -0.56 17.88 18.12
C GLY A 261 -1.59 16.80 18.41
N PHE A 262 -2.70 16.82 17.68
CA PHE A 262 -3.85 15.94 17.96
C PHE A 262 -4.46 15.44 16.68
N PHE A 263 -4.96 14.20 16.69
CA PHE A 263 -5.78 13.68 15.61
C PHE A 263 -6.84 12.69 16.13
N PRO A 264 -7.96 12.53 15.41
CA PRO A 264 -8.99 11.57 15.79
C PRO A 264 -8.63 10.18 15.26
N MET A 265 -8.98 9.15 16.03
CA MET A 265 -8.88 7.75 15.60
C MET A 265 -10.22 7.06 15.80
N LYS A 266 -10.72 6.41 14.76
CA LYS A 266 -11.85 5.50 14.84
C LYS A 266 -11.37 4.08 15.01
N TYR A 267 -11.77 3.45 16.11
CA TYR A 267 -11.44 2.06 16.41
C TYR A 267 -12.43 1.10 15.73
N GLU A 268 -12.06 -0.17 15.63
CA GLU A 268 -12.86 -1.21 14.96
C GLU A 268 -14.27 -1.40 15.59
N ASP A 269 -14.39 -1.22 16.89
CA ASP A 269 -15.68 -1.29 17.61
C ASP A 269 -16.56 -0.04 17.42
N GLY A 270 -16.11 0.92 16.61
CA GLY A 270 -16.77 2.18 16.33
C GLY A 270 -16.45 3.30 17.33
N THR A 271 -15.67 3.03 18.38
CA THR A 271 -15.22 4.06 19.33
C THR A 271 -14.42 5.13 18.60
N LEU A 272 -14.64 6.39 18.98
CA LEU A 272 -13.88 7.53 18.48
C LEU A 272 -13.03 8.10 19.63
N GLY A 273 -11.72 8.14 19.40
CA GLY A 273 -10.74 8.71 20.32
C GLY A 273 -10.06 9.95 19.77
N LYS A 274 -9.59 10.83 20.65
CA LYS A 274 -8.64 11.89 20.36
C LYS A 274 -7.27 11.44 20.82
N LEU A 275 -6.33 11.38 19.90
CA LEU A 275 -4.96 10.99 20.18
C LEU A 275 -4.09 12.23 20.34
N THR A 276 -3.29 12.27 21.41
CA THR A 276 -2.29 13.31 21.66
C THR A 276 -0.93 12.80 21.21
N VAL A 277 -0.27 13.56 20.35
CA VAL A 277 1.07 13.26 19.82
C VAL A 277 2.07 14.23 20.41
N THR A 278 3.17 13.69 20.92
CA THR A 278 4.32 14.48 21.41
C THR A 278 5.63 13.77 21.09
N GLY A 279 6.58 14.49 20.54
CA GLY A 279 7.90 13.97 20.21
C GLY A 279 7.88 12.80 19.23
N GLY A 280 6.98 12.83 18.23
CA GLY A 280 6.88 11.81 17.20
C GLY A 280 6.07 10.58 17.58
N ARG A 281 5.39 10.57 18.74
CA ARG A 281 4.61 9.40 19.18
C ARG A 281 3.29 9.78 19.85
N ILE A 282 2.33 8.90 19.74
CA ILE A 282 1.08 8.97 20.50
C ILE A 282 1.41 8.69 21.97
N VAL A 283 1.02 9.60 22.85
CA VAL A 283 1.27 9.50 24.30
C VAL A 283 0.00 9.32 25.12
N LEU A 284 -1.15 9.64 24.55
CA LEU A 284 -2.44 9.56 25.26
C LEU A 284 -3.59 9.43 24.25
N ALA A 285 -4.56 8.58 24.56
CA ALA A 285 -5.87 8.53 23.93
C ALA A 285 -6.95 9.03 24.91
N GLU A 286 -7.83 9.89 24.45
CA GLU A 286 -8.99 10.43 25.19
C GLU A 286 -10.28 10.02 24.47
N LEU A 287 -11.32 9.66 25.22
CA LEU A 287 -12.61 9.27 24.63
C LEU A 287 -13.35 10.51 24.09
N ILE A 288 -13.74 10.47 22.80
CA ILE A 288 -14.71 11.39 22.23
C ILE A 288 -16.10 10.75 22.31
N GLU A 289 -16.26 9.53 21.77
CA GLU A 289 -17.53 8.80 21.74
C GLU A 289 -17.28 7.29 21.75
N GLY A 290 -18.18 6.50 22.34
CA GLY A 290 -18.15 5.03 22.29
C GLY A 290 -17.69 4.38 23.59
N ASN A 291 -16.84 3.37 23.52
CA ASN A 291 -16.46 2.50 24.61
C ASN A 291 -15.20 3.00 25.36
N PRO A 292 -15.30 3.39 26.65
CA PRO A 292 -14.14 3.80 27.43
C PRO A 292 -13.10 2.69 27.66
N GLU A 293 -13.50 1.42 27.60
CA GLU A 293 -12.58 0.29 27.78
C GLU A 293 -11.60 0.18 26.60
N THR A 294 -12.04 0.50 25.37
CA THR A 294 -11.21 0.55 24.18
C THR A 294 -10.11 1.60 24.33
N ILE A 295 -10.46 2.79 24.82
CA ILE A 295 -9.48 3.86 25.11
C ILE A 295 -8.53 3.46 26.22
N ALA A 296 -9.04 2.85 27.29
CA ALA A 296 -8.19 2.36 28.40
C ALA A 296 -7.20 1.29 27.91
N ALA A 297 -7.64 0.37 27.06
CA ALA A 297 -6.77 -0.66 26.48
C ALA A 297 -5.67 -0.05 25.59
N HIS A 298 -6.00 0.96 24.77
CA HIS A 298 -5.01 1.67 23.97
C HIS A 298 -3.97 2.37 24.87
N ASN A 299 -4.40 3.11 25.88
CA ASN A 299 -3.48 3.76 26.82
C ASN A 299 -2.59 2.74 27.55
N ALA A 300 -3.15 1.60 27.95
CA ALA A 300 -2.37 0.52 28.57
C ALA A 300 -1.31 -0.07 27.61
N LYS A 301 -1.63 -0.21 26.30
CA LYS A 301 -0.66 -0.61 25.27
C LYS A 301 0.48 0.40 25.16
N LEU A 302 0.17 1.71 25.10
CA LEU A 302 1.16 2.79 25.04
C LEU A 302 2.04 2.89 26.29
N GLU A 303 1.46 2.71 27.48
CA GLU A 303 2.20 2.69 28.74
C GLU A 303 3.11 1.46 28.85
N ASN A 304 2.60 0.30 28.45
CA ASN A 304 3.37 -0.93 28.48
C ASN A 304 4.54 -0.91 27.49
N ASP A 305 4.30 -0.44 26.27
CA ASP A 305 5.32 -0.38 25.21
C ASP A 305 5.18 0.91 24.39
N PRO A 306 5.87 1.99 24.77
CA PRO A 306 5.77 3.27 24.08
C PRO A 306 6.18 3.26 22.60
N MET A 307 6.90 2.23 22.14
CA MET A 307 7.28 2.10 20.74
C MET A 307 6.07 1.84 19.85
N THR A 308 4.99 1.26 20.40
CA THR A 308 3.74 1.04 19.67
C THR A 308 3.00 2.32 19.29
N GLY A 309 3.35 3.45 19.90
CA GLY A 309 2.78 4.77 19.59
C GLY A 309 3.64 5.61 18.64
N VAL A 310 4.84 5.17 18.25
CA VAL A 310 5.70 5.94 17.34
C VAL A 310 5.04 6.05 15.96
N LEU A 311 4.94 7.27 15.42
CA LEU A 311 4.46 7.50 14.07
C LEU A 311 5.57 7.15 13.07
N GLY A 312 5.45 5.99 12.46
CA GLY A 312 6.43 5.42 11.53
C GLY A 312 6.16 5.74 10.07
N GLU A 313 4.97 6.28 9.73
CA GLU A 313 4.62 6.61 8.35
C GLU A 313 3.63 7.77 8.27
N LEU A 314 3.77 8.54 7.19
CA LEU A 314 2.76 9.43 6.62
C LEU A 314 2.64 9.11 5.13
N GLY A 315 1.51 8.56 4.69
CA GLY A 315 1.28 8.14 3.32
C GLY A 315 0.13 8.86 2.63
N PHE A 316 0.22 8.93 1.29
CA PHE A 316 -0.74 9.57 0.40
C PHE A 316 -1.06 8.67 -0.77
N GLY A 317 -2.35 8.39 -1.00
CA GLY A 317 -2.81 7.65 -2.17
C GLY A 317 -2.58 8.43 -3.47
N THR A 318 -2.22 7.70 -4.53
CA THR A 318 -1.90 8.30 -5.84
C THR A 318 -2.82 7.84 -6.96
N GLN A 319 -3.73 6.89 -6.68
CA GLN A 319 -4.49 6.18 -7.70
C GLN A 319 -5.98 6.50 -7.69
N VAL A 320 -6.57 6.54 -8.87
CA VAL A 320 -8.03 6.61 -9.01
C VAL A 320 -8.58 5.19 -9.01
N LEU A 321 -9.01 4.72 -7.84
CA LEU A 321 -9.51 3.37 -7.59
C LEU A 321 -10.87 3.41 -6.89
N PRO A 322 -11.75 2.40 -7.10
CA PRO A 322 -12.96 2.26 -6.31
C PRO A 322 -12.62 1.89 -4.87
N ILE A 323 -13.49 2.26 -3.95
CA ILE A 323 -13.39 1.83 -2.55
C ILE A 323 -13.59 0.31 -2.50
N SER A 324 -12.66 -0.37 -1.86
CA SER A 324 -12.63 -1.83 -1.76
C SER A 324 -13.08 -2.35 -0.40
N TYR A 325 -13.18 -1.47 0.61
CA TYR A 325 -13.39 -1.81 2.01
C TYR A 325 -12.25 -2.66 2.61
N ALA A 326 -11.07 -2.60 2.00
CA ALA A 326 -9.83 -3.16 2.52
C ALA A 326 -8.74 -2.09 2.46
N ASP A 327 -8.12 -1.82 3.60
CA ASP A 327 -7.21 -0.68 3.77
C ASP A 327 -6.08 -0.70 2.76
N ILE A 328 -5.55 -1.87 2.42
CA ILE A 328 -4.46 -2.05 1.43
C ILE A 328 -4.72 -1.36 0.07
N GLN A 329 -5.96 -1.31 -0.40
CA GLN A 329 -6.32 -0.58 -1.61
C GLN A 329 -6.78 0.84 -1.30
N ASP A 330 -7.56 1.00 -0.23
CA ASP A 330 -8.25 2.25 0.04
C ASP A 330 -7.27 3.37 0.44
N GLU A 331 -6.11 3.02 1.00
CA GLU A 331 -4.99 3.94 1.26
C GLU A 331 -4.26 4.41 -0.02
N LYS A 332 -4.43 3.69 -1.14
CA LYS A 332 -3.85 4.06 -2.44
C LYS A 332 -4.74 5.02 -3.23
N VAL A 333 -5.96 5.30 -2.74
CA VAL A 333 -6.91 6.18 -3.42
C VAL A 333 -6.48 7.64 -3.34
N LEU A 334 -6.44 8.31 -4.47
CA LEU A 334 -6.07 9.73 -4.58
C LEU A 334 -7.05 10.61 -3.76
N GLY A 335 -6.52 11.39 -2.84
CA GLY A 335 -7.31 12.21 -1.90
C GLY A 335 -7.50 11.57 -0.52
N THR A 336 -7.00 10.35 -0.30
CA THR A 336 -6.84 9.77 1.04
C THR A 336 -5.43 10.02 1.57
N CYS A 337 -5.28 9.98 2.87
CA CYS A 337 -3.98 9.87 3.53
C CYS A 337 -4.09 8.91 4.72
N HIS A 338 -2.96 8.41 5.16
CA HIS A 338 -2.86 7.60 6.36
C HIS A 338 -1.62 7.97 7.17
N MET A 339 -1.66 7.64 8.43
CA MET A 339 -0.50 7.59 9.30
C MET A 339 -0.37 6.16 9.81
N ALA A 340 0.85 5.68 10.01
CA ALA A 340 1.03 4.39 10.64
C ALA A 340 1.80 4.50 11.95
N THR A 341 1.52 3.56 12.85
CA THR A 341 2.23 3.45 14.13
C THR A 341 3.06 2.17 14.19
N GLY A 342 4.14 2.22 14.93
CA GLY A 342 4.99 1.07 15.18
C GLY A 342 6.12 0.90 14.16
N ARG A 343 6.44 -0.35 13.83
CA ARG A 343 7.60 -0.76 13.01
C ARG A 343 7.70 0.01 11.68
N ASP A 344 8.88 0.54 11.36
CA ASP A 344 9.12 1.34 10.15
C ASP A 344 10.41 1.00 9.39
N ASP A 345 11.17 -0.01 9.83
CA ASP A 345 12.46 -0.39 9.25
C ASP A 345 12.39 -0.78 7.77
N HIS A 346 11.27 -1.35 7.34
CA HIS A 346 11.01 -1.70 5.93
C HIS A 346 10.73 -0.48 5.04
N LEU A 347 10.36 0.65 5.63
CA LEU A 347 10.12 1.94 4.96
C LEU A 347 11.34 2.86 4.96
N GLY A 348 12.45 2.40 5.53
CA GLY A 348 13.68 3.18 5.67
C GLY A 348 13.81 3.92 6.99
N GLY A 349 12.92 3.69 7.95
CA GLY A 349 13.00 4.14 9.32
C GLY A 349 13.98 3.33 10.17
N HIS A 350 13.92 3.54 11.47
CA HIS A 350 14.87 2.93 12.43
C HIS A 350 14.19 2.06 13.49
N LEU A 351 12.89 1.99 13.50
CA LEU A 351 12.12 1.23 14.49
C LEU A 351 12.01 -0.24 14.09
N THR A 352 13.03 -1.00 14.52
CA THR A 352 13.12 -2.45 14.29
C THR A 352 12.41 -3.23 15.40
N PRO A 353 12.06 -4.53 15.18
CA PRO A 353 11.41 -5.37 16.18
C PRO A 353 12.12 -5.44 17.53
N ASP A 354 13.47 -5.35 17.55
CA ASP A 354 14.28 -5.42 18.77
C ASP A 354 14.11 -4.21 19.71
N LEU A 355 13.52 -3.11 19.22
CA LEU A 355 13.28 -1.91 20.01
C LEU A 355 11.96 -1.97 20.77
N PHE A 356 11.08 -2.91 20.43
CA PHE A 356 9.84 -3.15 21.16
C PHE A 356 10.09 -4.00 22.40
N LYS A 357 9.28 -3.79 23.43
CA LYS A 357 9.37 -4.57 24.67
C LYS A 357 9.12 -6.06 24.44
N GLU A 358 8.22 -6.39 23.51
CA GLU A 358 7.94 -7.74 23.06
C GLU A 358 7.82 -7.75 21.52
N HIS A 359 8.37 -8.77 20.85
CA HIS A 359 8.33 -8.89 19.40
C HIS A 359 6.90 -8.85 18.81
N LYS A 360 5.91 -9.38 19.55
CA LYS A 360 4.49 -9.32 19.14
C LYS A 360 3.89 -7.91 19.11
N ASN A 361 4.58 -6.91 19.69
CA ASN A 361 4.19 -5.51 19.66
C ASN A 361 4.77 -4.77 18.45
N ALA A 362 5.71 -5.39 17.72
CA ALA A 362 6.41 -4.82 16.58
C ALA A 362 5.54 -4.84 15.31
N THR A 363 4.26 -4.47 15.45
CA THR A 363 3.34 -4.29 14.32
C THR A 363 3.63 -2.97 13.60
N HIS A 364 3.16 -2.89 12.36
CA HIS A 364 2.98 -1.65 11.62
C HIS A 364 1.49 -1.51 11.35
N ASP A 365 0.84 -0.57 12.03
CA ASP A 365 -0.60 -0.43 12.06
C ASP A 365 -1.03 0.87 11.36
N ASP A 366 -1.64 0.76 10.17
CA ASP A 366 -2.12 1.89 9.39
C ASP A 366 -3.40 2.47 9.98
N ILE A 367 -3.44 3.80 10.07
CA ILE A 367 -4.59 4.59 10.48
C ILE A 367 -5.06 5.36 9.25
N LEU A 368 -5.94 4.75 8.48
CA LEU A 368 -6.45 5.30 7.23
C LEU A 368 -7.53 6.35 7.48
N PHE A 369 -7.36 7.51 6.85
CA PHE A 369 -8.36 8.58 6.78
C PHE A 369 -8.99 8.61 5.38
N ALA A 370 -10.25 8.15 5.32
CA ALA A 370 -11.03 8.07 4.09
C ALA A 370 -12.52 8.25 4.41
N PRO A 371 -13.35 8.83 3.51
CA PRO A 371 -14.75 9.18 3.80
C PRO A 371 -15.59 8.00 4.31
N HIS A 372 -15.38 6.82 3.76
CA HIS A 372 -16.13 5.61 4.15
C HIS A 372 -15.62 4.98 5.45
N LYS A 373 -14.34 5.16 5.76
CA LYS A 373 -13.68 4.60 6.95
C LYS A 373 -13.93 5.46 8.18
N THR A 374 -13.90 6.78 8.01
CA THR A 374 -13.97 7.76 9.10
C THR A 374 -15.14 8.74 8.94
N PRO A 375 -16.40 8.26 8.89
CA PRO A 375 -17.56 9.11 8.65
C PRO A 375 -17.85 10.12 9.78
N ASN A 376 -17.29 9.92 10.98
CA ASN A 376 -17.51 10.76 12.16
C ASN A 376 -16.65 12.05 12.18
N PHE A 377 -15.73 12.19 11.23
CA PHE A 377 -14.91 13.38 11.07
C PHE A 377 -14.43 13.52 9.62
N ASN A 378 -14.01 14.70 9.27
CA ASN A 378 -13.52 15.04 7.93
C ASN A 378 -12.06 15.49 8.01
N ILE A 379 -11.25 15.15 6.98
CA ILE A 379 -10.03 15.91 6.72
C ILE A 379 -10.44 17.23 6.11
N LEU A 380 -10.36 18.30 6.89
CA LEU A 380 -10.64 19.64 6.39
C LEU A 380 -9.57 20.05 5.37
N GLN A 381 -8.30 19.89 5.74
CA GLN A 381 -7.19 20.25 4.89
C GLN A 381 -5.91 19.51 5.27
N VAL A 382 -5.12 19.11 4.27
CA VAL A 382 -3.71 18.69 4.41
C VAL A 382 -2.85 19.73 3.75
N ARG A 383 -1.92 20.31 4.49
CA ARG A 383 -1.00 21.37 4.04
C ARG A 383 0.43 20.91 4.15
N MET A 384 1.20 21.08 3.08
CA MET A 384 2.65 20.88 3.04
C MET A 384 3.36 22.24 3.12
N LYS A 385 4.44 22.29 3.88
CA LYS A 385 5.35 23.44 3.93
C LYS A 385 6.71 23.03 3.38
N ARG A 386 7.30 23.91 2.58
CA ARG A 386 8.64 23.79 2.02
C ARG A 386 9.29 25.15 1.99
N GLY A 387 10.23 25.44 2.91
CA GLY A 387 10.74 26.78 3.14
C GLY A 387 9.62 27.76 3.50
N ASP A 388 9.48 28.82 2.70
CA ASP A 388 8.40 29.82 2.84
C ASP A 388 7.15 29.48 2.02
N GLN A 389 7.15 28.37 1.26
CA GLN A 389 6.02 27.96 0.43
C GLN A 389 5.08 27.04 1.22
N HIS A 390 3.78 27.25 1.01
CA HIS A 390 2.71 26.43 1.58
C HIS A 390 1.81 25.95 0.43
N GLU A 391 1.62 24.64 0.35
CA GLU A 391 0.75 24.01 -0.65
C GLU A 391 -0.32 23.18 0.03
N ILE A 392 -1.55 23.32 -0.45
CA ILE A 392 -2.64 22.41 -0.05
C ILE A 392 -2.49 21.14 -0.86
N LEU A 393 -2.48 19.99 -0.20
CA LEU A 393 -2.41 18.67 -0.85
C LEU A 393 -3.80 18.06 -0.99
N ILE A 394 -4.56 18.06 0.10
CA ILE A 394 -5.91 17.46 0.15
C ILE A 394 -6.85 18.46 0.83
N GLU A 395 -8.07 18.55 0.34
CA GLU A 395 -9.15 19.33 0.93
C GLU A 395 -10.47 18.54 0.87
N ASN A 396 -11.08 18.26 2.03
CA ASN A 396 -12.31 17.48 2.13
C ASN A 396 -12.23 16.13 1.40
N PHE A 397 -11.14 15.36 1.62
CA PHE A 397 -10.84 14.08 0.96
C PHE A 397 -10.74 14.17 -0.58
N ARG A 398 -10.42 15.35 -1.11
CA ARG A 398 -10.20 15.55 -2.54
C ARG A 398 -8.78 16.03 -2.80
N PRO A 399 -8.13 15.56 -3.85
CA PRO A 399 -6.83 16.08 -4.25
C PRO A 399 -6.97 17.55 -4.63
N SER A 400 -6.01 18.36 -4.21
CA SER A 400 -5.93 19.77 -4.57
C SER A 400 -5.52 19.95 -6.03
N GLN A 401 -5.67 21.19 -6.53
CA GLN A 401 -5.16 21.53 -7.86
C GLN A 401 -3.65 21.33 -7.98
N TYR A 402 -2.89 21.54 -6.90
CA TYR A 402 -1.45 21.29 -6.86
C TYR A 402 -1.09 19.82 -7.20
N LEU A 403 -1.78 18.85 -6.60
CA LEU A 403 -1.57 17.42 -6.91
C LEU A 403 -2.04 17.05 -8.32
N LEU A 404 -3.17 17.63 -8.75
CA LEU A 404 -3.69 17.38 -10.11
C LEU A 404 -2.76 17.95 -11.19
N ASP A 405 -2.19 19.14 -10.98
CA ASP A 405 -1.21 19.73 -11.90
C ASP A 405 0.08 18.89 -11.94
N ALA A 406 0.52 18.36 -10.80
CA ALA A 406 1.67 17.46 -10.75
C ALA A 406 1.43 16.17 -11.55
N LEU A 407 0.24 15.57 -11.43
CA LEU A 407 -0.13 14.38 -12.21
C LEU A 407 -0.26 14.68 -13.71
N ALA A 408 -0.70 15.87 -14.09
CA ALA A 408 -0.85 16.31 -15.47
C ALA A 408 0.48 16.72 -16.14
N ALA A 409 1.53 16.94 -15.36
CA ALA A 409 2.85 17.30 -15.91
C ALA A 409 3.43 16.14 -16.75
N ASP A 410 4.13 16.50 -17.87
CA ASP A 410 4.76 15.56 -18.79
C ASP A 410 6.00 14.84 -18.19
#